data_244fdd947d1dfe7d1cd97d913438c8a5
#
_entry.id   244fdd947d1dfe7d1cd97d913438c8a5
#
_cell.length_a   1.000
_cell.length_b   1.000
_cell.length_c   1.000
_cell.angle_alpha   90.00
_cell.angle_beta   90.00
_cell.angle_gamma   90.00
#
_symmetry.space_group_name_H-M   'P 1'
#
loop_
_entity.id
_entity.type
_entity.pdbx_description
1 polymer ?
#
loop_
_entity_poly.entity_id
_entity_poly.type
_entity_poly.pdbx_seq_one_letter_code
_entity_poly.pdbx_strand_id
1 'polypeptide(L)'
;MKENYDVVIVGSGAAGLYGALQFSDKQSVLVISKRNAEFSNSSLAQGGIAAVLDKENDDPKLHIEDTLIAGKYKNNPKAIEVLVNEGPSDVLRLRELGVEFDSDPSGKMLMTLEAGHSRHRIVHHKDFTGKAVTDTLIEIVKSKSNIDFVEDTLVFSVDKAQNGFYIGMLNSDHSITTVSCSYCILATGGIGRVYKYTTNSAIATGDGITFARNLGAKLMHLDRIQFHPTAFAAEKDRERFLISEAVRGEGAVLLNCYGERFAQNYDERGELAPRDVVSEAIIRESMRTNSENFYLDITHKSPDFVRERFPMIY
;
A
#
# COMPACT_ATOMS: atom_id res chain seq x y z
N MET A 1 -25.06 13.75 7.05
CA MET A 1 -24.93 13.10 5.73
C MET A 1 -26.08 13.56 4.84
N LYS A 2 -25.84 13.87 3.59
CA LYS A 2 -26.84 14.31 2.59
C LYS A 2 -27.43 13.08 1.89
N GLU A 3 -28.55 13.23 1.20
CA GLU A 3 -29.13 12.16 0.35
C GLU A 3 -28.47 12.10 -1.04
N ASN A 4 -27.89 13.21 -1.50
CA ASN A 4 -27.30 13.36 -2.83
C ASN A 4 -25.91 14.01 -2.73
N TYR A 5 -24.95 13.47 -3.47
CA TYR A 5 -23.58 13.97 -3.59
C TYR A 5 -23.17 14.12 -5.05
N ASP A 6 -22.21 15.00 -5.32
CA ASP A 6 -21.55 15.00 -6.61
C ASP A 6 -20.68 13.78 -6.76
N VAL A 7 -19.96 13.41 -5.69
CA VAL A 7 -19.02 12.27 -5.70
C VAL A 7 -19.18 11.44 -4.42
N VAL A 8 -19.23 10.12 -4.58
CA VAL A 8 -19.07 9.18 -3.48
C VAL A 8 -17.78 8.37 -3.68
N ILE A 9 -16.96 8.30 -2.65
CA ILE A 9 -15.70 7.54 -2.63
C ILE A 9 -15.86 6.37 -1.65
N VAL A 10 -15.79 5.16 -2.17
CA VAL A 10 -15.89 3.94 -1.37
C VAL A 10 -14.49 3.45 -1.02
N GLY A 11 -14.08 3.70 0.23
CA GLY A 11 -12.77 3.36 0.78
C GLY A 11 -11.96 4.57 1.23
N SER A 12 -11.38 4.47 2.43
CA SER A 12 -10.61 5.51 3.12
C SER A 12 -9.12 5.18 3.23
N GLY A 13 -8.59 4.36 2.33
CA GLY A 13 -7.14 4.23 2.16
C GLY A 13 -6.52 5.45 1.47
N ALA A 14 -5.20 5.47 1.27
CA ALA A 14 -4.48 6.58 0.67
C ALA A 14 -5.12 7.07 -0.66
N ALA A 15 -5.54 6.14 -1.51
CA ALA A 15 -6.18 6.48 -2.79
C ALA A 15 -7.51 7.23 -2.62
N GLY A 16 -8.37 6.77 -1.69
CA GLY A 16 -9.65 7.42 -1.44
C GLY A 16 -9.51 8.78 -0.77
N LEU A 17 -8.63 8.87 0.23
CA LEU A 17 -8.37 10.12 0.96
C LEU A 17 -7.71 11.17 0.06
N TYR A 18 -6.65 10.81 -0.66
CA TYR A 18 -5.98 11.73 -1.57
C TYR A 18 -6.89 12.13 -2.74
N GLY A 19 -7.67 11.17 -3.26
CA GLY A 19 -8.69 11.43 -4.28
C GLY A 19 -9.76 12.41 -3.81
N ALA A 20 -10.20 12.35 -2.55
CA ALA A 20 -11.19 13.29 -2.00
C ALA A 20 -10.70 14.74 -2.01
N LEU A 21 -9.41 14.96 -1.84
CA LEU A 21 -8.79 16.29 -1.83
C LEU A 21 -8.60 16.91 -3.23
N GLN A 22 -8.89 16.15 -4.31
CA GLN A 22 -8.81 16.68 -5.68
C GLN A 22 -10.08 17.44 -6.11
N PHE A 23 -11.15 17.38 -5.32
CA PHE A 23 -12.40 18.06 -5.63
C PHE A 23 -12.43 19.47 -5.06
N SER A 24 -13.04 20.39 -5.81
CA SER A 24 -13.22 21.79 -5.38
C SER A 24 -14.20 21.88 -4.22
N ASP A 25 -14.10 22.93 -3.42
CA ASP A 25 -14.99 23.19 -2.28
C ASP A 25 -16.48 23.36 -2.70
N LYS A 26 -16.76 23.49 -4.02
CA LYS A 26 -18.13 23.54 -4.55
C LYS A 26 -18.76 22.18 -4.79
N GLN A 27 -17.94 21.13 -4.81
CA GLN A 27 -18.40 19.75 -5.05
C GLN A 27 -18.61 19.06 -3.70
N SER A 28 -19.80 18.49 -3.53
CA SER A 28 -20.11 17.69 -2.35
C SER A 28 -19.54 16.27 -2.49
N VAL A 29 -18.73 15.86 -1.53
CA VAL A 29 -18.06 14.57 -1.53
C VAL A 29 -18.49 13.77 -0.30
N LEU A 30 -18.75 12.48 -0.46
CA LEU A 30 -18.91 11.54 0.64
C LEU A 30 -17.78 10.50 0.57
N VAL A 31 -17.01 10.37 1.65
CA VAL A 31 -16.03 9.30 1.81
C VAL A 31 -16.57 8.28 2.79
N ILE A 32 -16.61 7.01 2.39
CA ILE A 32 -17.17 5.92 3.19
C ILE A 32 -16.04 4.95 3.58
N SER A 33 -15.85 4.77 4.89
CA SER A 33 -14.92 3.80 5.46
C SER A 33 -15.67 2.60 6.06
N LYS A 34 -15.28 1.39 5.64
CA LYS A 34 -15.86 0.13 6.11
C LYS A 34 -15.64 -0.12 7.61
N ARG A 35 -14.57 0.43 8.15
CA ARG A 35 -14.18 0.42 9.56
C ARG A 35 -13.69 1.82 9.95
N ASN A 36 -13.17 1.96 11.16
CA ASN A 36 -12.40 3.16 11.52
C ASN A 36 -11.36 3.45 10.43
N ALA A 37 -11.19 4.72 10.06
CA ALA A 37 -10.35 5.15 8.93
C ALA A 37 -8.87 4.79 9.11
N GLU A 38 -8.40 4.72 10.35
CA GLU A 38 -7.04 4.30 10.68
C GLU A 38 -6.78 2.82 10.34
N PHE A 39 -7.84 2.03 10.13
CA PHE A 39 -7.75 0.60 9.85
C PHE A 39 -7.77 0.32 8.35
N SER A 40 -6.68 0.61 7.66
CA SER A 40 -6.52 0.35 6.23
C SER A 40 -5.19 -0.34 5.91
N ASN A 41 -5.11 -1.00 4.75
CA ASN A 41 -3.80 -1.50 4.29
C ASN A 41 -2.82 -0.37 4.00
N SER A 42 -3.32 0.82 3.68
CA SER A 42 -2.47 2.00 3.52
C SER A 42 -1.82 2.42 4.84
N SER A 43 -2.57 2.42 5.95
CA SER A 43 -2.02 2.74 7.28
C SER A 43 -1.03 1.68 7.78
N LEU A 44 -1.20 0.43 7.36
CA LEU A 44 -0.29 -0.67 7.71
C LEU A 44 0.97 -0.72 6.84
N ALA A 45 1.09 0.13 5.82
CA ALA A 45 2.23 0.12 4.92
C ALA A 45 3.50 0.64 5.62
N GLN A 46 4.47 -0.25 5.78
CA GLN A 46 5.72 0.01 6.48
C GLN A 46 6.79 0.63 5.57
N GLY A 47 6.80 0.25 4.28
CA GLY A 47 7.74 0.76 3.28
C GLY A 47 7.48 2.20 2.87
N GLY A 48 8.40 2.77 2.10
CA GLY A 48 8.30 4.15 1.63
C GLY A 48 7.62 4.29 0.26
N ILE A 49 7.72 5.49 -0.30
CA ILE A 49 7.17 5.87 -1.60
C ILE A 49 8.30 6.12 -2.57
N ALA A 50 8.30 5.42 -3.71
CA ALA A 50 9.30 5.59 -4.76
C ALA A 50 9.02 6.85 -5.59
N ALA A 51 9.96 7.79 -5.63
CA ALA A 51 9.88 8.98 -6.46
C ALA A 51 11.26 9.51 -6.85
N VAL A 52 11.42 9.92 -8.10
CA VAL A 52 12.67 10.50 -8.61
C VAL A 52 12.76 11.97 -8.19
N LEU A 53 13.27 12.22 -6.99
CA LEU A 53 13.44 13.57 -6.42
C LEU A 53 14.85 14.10 -6.56
N ASP A 54 15.85 13.23 -6.60
CA ASP A 54 17.27 13.58 -6.76
C ASP A 54 17.70 13.38 -8.23
N LYS A 55 17.50 14.42 -9.02
CA LYS A 55 17.81 14.41 -10.47
C LYS A 55 19.31 14.38 -10.79
N GLU A 56 20.19 14.54 -9.80
CA GLU A 56 21.63 14.42 -10.00
C GLU A 56 22.08 12.95 -10.00
N ASN A 57 21.42 12.12 -9.17
CA ASN A 57 21.80 10.73 -8.96
C ASN A 57 20.76 9.73 -9.49
N ASP A 58 19.60 10.19 -9.96
CA ASP A 58 18.52 9.35 -10.46
C ASP A 58 17.83 9.97 -11.70
N ASP A 59 17.22 9.11 -12.53
CA ASP A 59 16.53 9.49 -13.77
C ASP A 59 15.20 8.74 -13.86
N PRO A 60 14.09 9.39 -14.28
CA PRO A 60 12.81 8.72 -14.51
C PRO A 60 12.91 7.48 -15.41
N LYS A 61 13.82 7.46 -16.38
CA LYS A 61 14.06 6.30 -17.24
C LYS A 61 14.55 5.08 -16.47
N LEU A 62 15.42 5.30 -15.46
CA LEU A 62 15.88 4.21 -14.59
C LEU A 62 14.74 3.66 -13.74
N HIS A 63 13.87 4.54 -13.23
CA HIS A 63 12.69 4.10 -12.46
C HIS A 63 11.66 3.35 -13.36
N ILE A 64 11.47 3.80 -14.60
CA ILE A 64 10.63 3.10 -15.59
C ILE A 64 11.21 1.71 -15.86
N GLU A 65 12.52 1.60 -16.11
CA GLU A 65 13.17 0.32 -16.39
C GLU A 65 13.10 -0.63 -15.20
N ASP A 66 13.41 -0.17 -13.98
CA ASP A 66 13.26 -0.96 -12.75
C ASP A 66 11.82 -1.52 -12.62
N THR A 67 10.82 -0.69 -12.92
CA THR A 67 9.40 -1.07 -12.87
C THR A 67 9.04 -2.09 -13.94
N LEU A 68 9.57 -1.95 -15.15
CA LEU A 68 9.37 -2.91 -16.24
C LEU A 68 9.99 -4.27 -15.90
N ILE A 69 11.22 -4.27 -15.38
CA ILE A 69 11.92 -5.48 -14.93
C ILE A 69 11.13 -6.19 -13.84
N ALA A 70 10.71 -5.46 -12.79
CA ALA A 70 9.91 -6.01 -11.69
C ALA A 70 8.59 -6.60 -12.17
N GLY A 71 7.96 -5.99 -13.16
CA GLY A 71 6.73 -6.47 -13.80
C GLY A 71 6.96 -7.50 -14.91
N LYS A 72 8.20 -7.97 -15.12
CA LYS A 72 8.58 -8.92 -16.19
C LYS A 72 8.11 -8.46 -17.57
N TYR A 73 8.15 -7.15 -17.82
CA TYR A 73 7.70 -6.47 -19.04
C TYR A 73 6.23 -6.76 -19.42
N LYS A 74 5.39 -7.14 -18.44
CA LYS A 74 3.94 -7.34 -18.61
C LYS A 74 3.11 -6.13 -18.21
N ASN A 75 3.76 -5.06 -17.83
CA ASN A 75 3.17 -3.79 -17.44
C ASN A 75 2.55 -3.07 -18.66
N ASN A 76 1.66 -2.11 -18.35
CA ASN A 76 1.26 -1.11 -19.35
C ASN A 76 2.30 0.03 -19.36
N PRO A 77 3.10 0.22 -20.42
CA PRO A 77 4.16 1.24 -20.43
C PRO A 77 3.63 2.65 -20.21
N LYS A 78 2.47 3.02 -20.78
CA LYS A 78 1.88 4.35 -20.60
C LYS A 78 1.49 4.61 -19.14
N ALA A 79 1.00 3.59 -18.43
CA ALA A 79 0.66 3.71 -17.01
C ALA A 79 1.93 3.91 -16.16
N ILE A 80 3.03 3.24 -16.51
CA ILE A 80 4.32 3.45 -15.83
C ILE A 80 4.83 4.86 -16.07
N GLU A 81 4.78 5.36 -17.31
CA GLU A 81 5.20 6.72 -17.64
C GLU A 81 4.44 7.77 -16.82
N VAL A 82 3.12 7.63 -16.70
CA VAL A 82 2.30 8.51 -15.85
C VAL A 82 2.74 8.41 -14.39
N LEU A 83 2.81 7.19 -13.84
CA LEU A 83 3.20 6.96 -12.44
C LEU A 83 4.56 7.58 -12.10
N VAL A 84 5.56 7.34 -12.93
CA VAL A 84 6.94 7.76 -12.66
C VAL A 84 7.13 9.27 -12.85
N ASN A 85 6.46 9.87 -13.84
CA ASN A 85 6.61 11.30 -14.13
C ASN A 85 5.76 12.19 -13.20
N GLU A 86 4.59 11.73 -12.75
CA GLU A 86 3.71 12.49 -11.87
C GLU A 86 4.00 12.25 -10.38
N GLY A 87 4.49 11.05 -10.02
CA GLY A 87 4.77 10.66 -8.63
C GLY A 87 5.62 11.64 -7.82
N PRO A 88 6.71 12.24 -8.36
CA PRO A 88 7.48 13.26 -7.65
C PRO A 88 6.66 14.45 -7.19
N SER A 89 5.75 14.96 -8.03
CA SER A 89 4.88 16.09 -7.67
C SER A 89 3.88 15.72 -6.58
N ASP A 90 3.36 14.48 -6.62
CA ASP A 90 2.44 13.98 -5.59
C ASP A 90 3.13 13.79 -4.24
N VAL A 91 4.37 13.30 -4.22
CA VAL A 91 5.18 13.19 -2.99
C VAL A 91 5.44 14.58 -2.39
N LEU A 92 5.81 15.55 -3.22
CA LEU A 92 5.99 16.93 -2.75
C LEU A 92 4.68 17.51 -2.23
N ARG A 93 3.56 17.21 -2.90
CA ARG A 93 2.24 17.64 -2.45
C ARG A 93 1.85 17.01 -1.11
N LEU A 94 2.15 15.74 -0.88
CA LEU A 94 1.93 15.09 0.44
C LEU A 94 2.73 15.82 1.54
N ARG A 95 3.98 16.18 1.27
CA ARG A 95 4.80 16.97 2.21
C ARG A 95 4.19 18.35 2.48
N GLU A 96 3.74 19.06 1.46
CA GLU A 96 3.05 20.35 1.60
C GLU A 96 1.76 20.24 2.44
N LEU A 97 1.06 19.11 2.34
CA LEU A 97 -0.11 18.79 3.14
C LEU A 97 0.23 18.47 4.60
N GLY A 98 1.50 18.36 4.95
CA GLY A 98 1.98 18.13 6.31
C GLY A 98 2.40 16.68 6.60
N VAL A 99 2.47 15.80 5.59
CA VAL A 99 3.04 14.46 5.80
C VAL A 99 4.51 14.59 6.16
N GLU A 100 4.88 14.04 7.30
CA GLU A 100 6.26 14.01 7.78
C GLU A 100 7.03 12.88 7.09
N PHE A 101 8.06 13.24 6.34
CA PHE A 101 9.06 12.32 5.84
C PHE A 101 10.37 12.54 6.59
N ASP A 102 11.12 11.47 6.83
CA ASP A 102 12.45 11.56 7.43
C ASP A 102 13.33 12.47 6.58
N SER A 103 13.98 13.41 7.24
CA SER A 103 14.75 14.46 6.58
C SER A 103 16.05 14.71 7.32
N ASP A 104 17.06 15.18 6.59
CA ASP A 104 18.32 15.63 7.17
C ASP A 104 18.14 16.98 7.90
N PRO A 105 19.17 17.46 8.63
CA PRO A 105 19.10 18.75 9.31
C PRO A 105 18.86 19.96 8.40
N SER A 106 19.10 19.83 7.09
CA SER A 106 18.81 20.88 6.10
C SER A 106 17.34 20.85 5.62
N GLY A 107 16.59 19.82 6.02
CA GLY A 107 15.20 19.59 5.59
C GLY A 107 15.09 18.86 4.25
N LYS A 108 16.18 18.32 3.68
CA LYS A 108 16.13 17.44 2.51
C LYS A 108 15.61 16.06 2.93
N MET A 109 14.60 15.55 2.23
CA MET A 109 14.06 14.22 2.51
C MET A 109 15.14 13.13 2.32
N LEU A 110 15.24 12.24 3.29
CA LEU A 110 16.09 11.07 3.21
C LEU A 110 15.46 10.03 2.28
N MET A 111 16.29 9.38 1.51
CA MET A 111 15.87 8.34 0.56
C MET A 111 16.69 7.07 0.78
N THR A 112 15.99 5.94 0.80
CA THR A 112 16.59 4.62 0.93
C THR A 112 16.51 3.84 -0.37
N LEU A 113 17.24 2.73 -0.42
CA LEU A 113 17.15 1.72 -1.45
C LEU A 113 16.27 0.57 -0.96
N GLU A 114 15.27 0.19 -1.74
CA GLU A 114 14.51 -1.05 -1.53
C GLU A 114 14.71 -2.00 -2.72
N ALA A 115 14.38 -3.28 -2.53
CA ALA A 115 14.55 -4.30 -3.56
C ALA A 115 13.78 -3.96 -4.84
N GLY A 116 14.34 -4.31 -5.99
CA GLY A 116 13.77 -3.97 -7.29
C GLY A 116 14.08 -2.55 -7.77
N HIS A 117 14.74 -1.73 -6.97
CA HIS A 117 15.18 -0.40 -7.36
C HIS A 117 16.70 -0.34 -7.55
N SER A 118 17.15 0.36 -8.59
CA SER A 118 18.59 0.57 -8.91
C SER A 118 19.16 1.84 -8.27
N ARG A 119 18.32 2.68 -7.66
CA ARG A 119 18.70 3.97 -7.05
C ARG A 119 17.98 4.21 -5.73
N HIS A 120 18.58 5.05 -4.89
CA HIS A 120 17.96 5.54 -3.65
C HIS A 120 16.88 6.57 -4.00
N ARG A 121 15.62 6.13 -4.04
CA ARG A 121 14.47 6.98 -4.39
C ARG A 121 13.27 6.78 -3.48
N ILE A 122 13.42 6.02 -2.40
CA ILE A 122 12.32 5.67 -1.52
C ILE A 122 12.29 6.67 -0.36
N VAL A 123 11.38 7.65 -0.39
CA VAL A 123 11.11 8.51 0.76
C VAL A 123 10.28 7.74 1.78
N HIS A 124 10.54 7.96 3.07
CA HIS A 124 9.93 7.17 4.13
C HIS A 124 9.76 7.99 5.42
N HIS A 125 8.91 7.49 6.30
CA HIS A 125 8.87 7.90 7.70
C HIS A 125 9.09 6.64 8.54
N LYS A 126 10.34 6.42 8.96
CA LYS A 126 10.77 5.20 9.67
C LYS A 126 10.24 3.93 8.98
N ASP A 127 9.51 3.07 9.71
CA ASP A 127 8.85 1.88 9.20
C ASP A 127 7.31 1.97 9.26
N PHE A 128 6.75 3.19 9.24
CA PHE A 128 5.31 3.43 9.26
C PHE A 128 4.88 4.59 8.34
N THR A 129 5.50 4.68 7.17
CA THR A 129 5.22 5.72 6.17
C THR A 129 3.73 5.79 5.81
N GLY A 130 3.09 4.64 5.64
CA GLY A 130 1.67 4.57 5.32
C GLY A 130 0.79 5.19 6.40
N LYS A 131 1.13 4.98 7.68
CA LYS A 131 0.42 5.61 8.81
C LYS A 131 0.59 7.12 8.80
N ALA A 132 1.80 7.63 8.63
CA ALA A 132 2.07 9.07 8.53
C ALA A 132 1.26 9.73 7.41
N VAL A 133 1.20 9.10 6.24
CA VAL A 133 0.39 9.57 5.10
C VAL A 133 -1.10 9.54 5.41
N THR A 134 -1.62 8.42 5.90
CA THR A 134 -3.06 8.27 6.11
C THR A 134 -3.58 9.13 7.25
N ASP A 135 -2.87 9.23 8.36
CA ASP A 135 -3.28 10.05 9.51
C ASP A 135 -3.40 11.52 9.08
N THR A 136 -2.39 12.06 8.40
CA THR A 136 -2.42 13.43 7.87
C THR A 136 -3.59 13.65 6.91
N LEU A 137 -3.80 12.72 5.97
CA LEU A 137 -4.89 12.86 5.00
C LEU A 137 -6.27 12.74 5.66
N ILE A 138 -6.45 11.89 6.67
CA ILE A 138 -7.69 11.76 7.44
C ILE A 138 -8.03 13.10 8.13
N GLU A 139 -7.06 13.70 8.81
CA GLU A 139 -7.26 14.99 9.48
C GLU A 139 -7.70 16.08 8.50
N ILE A 140 -7.03 16.17 7.34
CA ILE A 140 -7.36 17.17 6.34
C ILE A 140 -8.75 16.91 5.75
N VAL A 141 -9.06 15.67 5.35
CA VAL A 141 -10.36 15.30 4.78
C VAL A 141 -11.48 15.60 5.76
N LYS A 142 -11.32 15.26 7.05
CA LYS A 142 -12.31 15.54 8.11
C LYS A 142 -12.47 17.04 8.38
N SER A 143 -11.48 17.87 8.09
CA SER A 143 -11.54 19.34 8.26
C SER A 143 -12.28 20.06 7.13
N LYS A 144 -12.49 19.41 5.98
CA LYS A 144 -13.11 20.01 4.80
C LYS A 144 -14.64 20.08 4.91
N SER A 145 -15.22 21.26 4.79
CA SER A 145 -16.67 21.48 4.91
C SER A 145 -17.51 20.88 3.77
N ASN A 146 -16.89 20.62 2.62
CA ASN A 146 -17.55 20.03 1.46
C ASN A 146 -17.45 18.50 1.44
N ILE A 147 -16.74 17.88 2.40
CA ILE A 147 -16.54 16.44 2.48
C ILE A 147 -17.25 15.89 3.72
N ASP A 148 -18.23 15.03 3.52
CA ASP A 148 -18.79 14.21 4.58
C ASP A 148 -17.95 12.92 4.68
N PHE A 149 -17.57 12.54 5.90
CA PHE A 149 -16.74 11.37 6.17
C PHE A 149 -17.48 10.44 7.13
N VAL A 150 -17.77 9.22 6.69
CA VAL A 150 -18.48 8.22 7.50
C VAL A 150 -17.61 6.97 7.71
N GLU A 151 -17.55 6.54 8.96
CA GLU A 151 -16.78 5.38 9.41
C GLU A 151 -17.72 4.24 9.81
N ASP A 152 -17.16 3.02 9.97
CA ASP A 152 -17.88 1.82 10.36
C ASP A 152 -19.15 1.57 9.53
N THR A 153 -19.07 1.92 8.25
CA THR A 153 -20.17 1.87 7.29
C THR A 153 -19.81 0.95 6.13
N LEU A 154 -20.51 -0.18 6.04
CA LEU A 154 -20.32 -1.16 4.98
C LEU A 154 -21.14 -0.78 3.75
N VAL A 155 -20.48 -0.46 2.64
CA VAL A 155 -21.15 -0.43 1.33
C VAL A 155 -21.43 -1.87 0.91
N PHE A 156 -22.69 -2.22 0.67
CA PHE A 156 -23.07 -3.55 0.22
C PHE A 156 -23.57 -3.57 -1.24
N SER A 157 -23.96 -2.42 -1.79
CA SER A 157 -24.32 -2.29 -3.22
C SER A 157 -23.87 -0.97 -3.83
N VAL A 158 -23.56 -1.03 -5.11
CA VAL A 158 -23.35 0.13 -5.99
C VAL A 158 -24.15 -0.17 -7.25
N ASP A 159 -25.25 0.56 -7.44
CA ASP A 159 -26.21 0.31 -8.49
C ASP A 159 -26.27 1.47 -9.45
N LYS A 160 -26.47 1.21 -10.75
CA LYS A 160 -26.55 2.23 -11.77
C LYS A 160 -27.89 2.97 -11.69
N ALA A 161 -27.86 4.29 -11.62
CA ALA A 161 -29.03 5.17 -11.74
C ALA A 161 -29.14 5.73 -13.16
N GLN A 162 -30.21 6.46 -13.46
CA GLN A 162 -30.39 7.13 -14.75
C GLN A 162 -29.24 8.12 -15.03
N ASN A 163 -28.83 8.90 -14.00
CA ASN A 163 -27.73 9.87 -14.06
C ASN A 163 -26.81 9.67 -12.85
N GLY A 164 -25.98 8.62 -12.88
CA GLY A 164 -25.03 8.33 -11.78
C GLY A 164 -25.27 6.99 -11.11
N PHE A 165 -25.20 6.97 -9.77
CA PHE A 165 -25.22 5.73 -8.99
C PHE A 165 -26.03 5.88 -7.71
N TYR A 166 -26.58 4.75 -7.23
CA TYR A 166 -27.10 4.56 -5.89
C TYR A 166 -26.13 3.72 -5.09
N ILE A 167 -25.83 4.14 -3.87
CA ILE A 167 -24.90 3.48 -2.96
C ILE A 167 -25.68 3.00 -1.74
N GLY A 168 -25.84 1.68 -1.60
CA GLY A 168 -26.46 1.04 -0.46
C GLY A 168 -25.44 0.81 0.66
N MET A 169 -25.77 1.26 1.86
CA MET A 169 -24.90 1.25 3.04
C MET A 169 -25.58 0.61 4.24
N LEU A 170 -24.82 -0.18 4.99
CA LEU A 170 -25.16 -0.67 6.32
C LEU A 170 -24.33 0.11 7.34
N ASN A 171 -24.99 0.91 8.16
CA ASN A 171 -24.38 1.75 9.18
C ASN A 171 -24.02 0.94 10.44
N SER A 172 -23.23 1.52 11.35
CA SER A 172 -22.82 0.91 12.61
C SER A 172 -23.97 0.56 13.55
N ASP A 173 -25.08 1.30 13.46
CA ASP A 173 -26.32 1.04 14.22
C ASP A 173 -27.23 0.00 13.56
N HIS A 174 -26.75 -0.69 12.52
CA HIS A 174 -27.48 -1.65 11.69
C HIS A 174 -28.62 -1.07 10.84
N SER A 175 -28.75 0.24 10.77
CA SER A 175 -29.67 0.88 9.82
C SER A 175 -29.15 0.78 8.39
N ILE A 176 -30.06 0.70 7.43
CA ILE A 176 -29.75 0.70 6.01
C ILE A 176 -30.08 2.08 5.46
N THR A 177 -29.09 2.69 4.79
CA THR A 177 -29.28 3.96 4.09
C THR A 177 -28.85 3.84 2.64
N THR A 178 -29.44 4.68 1.79
CA THR A 178 -29.03 4.77 0.38
C THR A 178 -28.81 6.25 0.06
N VAL A 179 -27.69 6.53 -0.59
CA VAL A 179 -27.39 7.85 -1.15
C VAL A 179 -27.23 7.75 -2.65
N SER A 180 -27.50 8.87 -3.34
CA SER A 180 -27.22 8.97 -4.79
C SER A 180 -26.00 9.84 -5.04
N CYS A 181 -25.32 9.60 -6.18
CA CYS A 181 -24.20 10.44 -6.62
C CYS A 181 -24.10 10.46 -8.15
N SER A 182 -23.49 11.54 -8.66
CA SER A 182 -23.15 11.63 -10.08
C SER A 182 -21.98 10.74 -10.45
N TYR A 183 -20.98 10.65 -9.57
CA TYR A 183 -19.76 9.88 -9.77
C TYR A 183 -19.47 9.00 -8.54
N CYS A 184 -19.06 7.76 -8.79
CA CYS A 184 -18.62 6.84 -7.75
C CYS A 184 -17.18 6.43 -8.00
N ILE A 185 -16.30 6.63 -6.99
CA ILE A 185 -14.91 6.19 -7.01
C ILE A 185 -14.78 4.95 -6.12
N LEU A 186 -14.37 3.84 -6.71
CA LEU A 186 -14.08 2.61 -5.98
C LEU A 186 -12.61 2.60 -5.57
N ALA A 187 -12.32 2.94 -4.31
CA ALA A 187 -10.99 2.93 -3.67
C ALA A 187 -10.89 1.85 -2.59
N THR A 188 -11.55 0.71 -2.81
CA THR A 188 -11.85 -0.34 -1.84
C THR A 188 -10.67 -1.26 -1.49
N GLY A 189 -9.49 -1.02 -2.05
CA GLY A 189 -8.31 -1.85 -1.84
C GLY A 189 -8.40 -3.22 -2.52
N GLY A 190 -7.64 -4.18 -1.97
CA GLY A 190 -7.42 -5.49 -2.57
C GLY A 190 -8.28 -6.62 -2.01
N ILE A 191 -7.84 -7.86 -2.27
CA ILE A 191 -8.56 -9.11 -2.01
C ILE A 191 -7.77 -10.10 -1.14
N GLY A 192 -6.74 -9.64 -0.40
CA GLY A 192 -5.83 -10.52 0.33
C GLY A 192 -6.49 -11.47 1.34
N ARG A 193 -7.70 -11.16 1.80
CA ARG A 193 -8.47 -12.01 2.76
C ARG A 193 -9.02 -13.30 2.18
N VAL A 194 -8.94 -13.55 0.89
CA VAL A 194 -9.28 -14.86 0.29
C VAL A 194 -8.26 -15.94 0.65
N TYR A 195 -7.04 -15.54 1.00
CA TYR A 195 -5.97 -16.47 1.38
C TYR A 195 -6.03 -16.87 2.85
N LYS A 196 -5.53 -18.07 3.16
CA LYS A 196 -5.48 -18.61 4.53
C LYS A 196 -4.62 -17.74 5.43
N TYR A 197 -3.45 -17.33 4.94
CA TYR A 197 -2.53 -16.40 5.61
C TYR A 197 -2.39 -15.14 4.77
N THR A 198 -2.36 -13.99 5.42
CA THR A 198 -2.29 -12.70 4.73
C THR A 198 -1.66 -11.64 5.62
N THR A 199 -0.95 -10.70 5.00
CA THR A 199 -0.48 -9.48 5.67
C THR A 199 -1.48 -8.32 5.50
N ASN A 200 -2.61 -8.57 4.83
CA ASN A 200 -3.66 -7.58 4.67
C ASN A 200 -4.60 -7.56 5.88
N SER A 201 -5.11 -6.38 6.18
CA SER A 201 -6.14 -6.18 7.20
C SER A 201 -7.43 -6.96 6.88
N ALA A 202 -8.26 -7.18 7.91
CA ALA A 202 -9.51 -7.93 7.81
C ALA A 202 -10.51 -7.34 6.79
N ILE A 203 -10.35 -6.08 6.37
CA ILE A 203 -11.24 -5.40 5.44
C ILE A 203 -10.94 -5.66 3.96
N ALA A 204 -9.80 -6.30 3.62
CA ALA A 204 -9.37 -6.52 2.24
C ALA A 204 -10.11 -7.71 1.59
N THR A 205 -11.42 -7.60 1.43
CA THR A 205 -12.34 -8.67 1.00
C THR A 205 -12.72 -8.63 -0.47
N GLY A 206 -12.23 -7.62 -1.24
CA GLY A 206 -12.44 -7.53 -2.68
C GLY A 206 -13.82 -6.99 -3.09
N ASP A 207 -14.51 -6.28 -2.22
CA ASP A 207 -15.89 -5.81 -2.45
C ASP A 207 -16.01 -4.98 -3.74
N GLY A 208 -15.05 -4.07 -3.99
CA GLY A 208 -15.04 -3.24 -5.19
C GLY A 208 -14.92 -4.02 -6.49
N ILE A 209 -14.27 -5.19 -6.47
CA ILE A 209 -14.21 -6.09 -7.63
C ILE A 209 -15.62 -6.59 -7.96
N THR A 210 -16.39 -6.95 -6.93
CA THR A 210 -17.77 -7.39 -7.10
C THR A 210 -18.66 -6.27 -7.62
N PHE A 211 -18.55 -5.07 -7.06
CA PHE A 211 -19.31 -3.90 -7.54
C PHE A 211 -18.96 -3.57 -8.99
N ALA A 212 -17.68 -3.49 -9.32
CA ALA A 212 -17.22 -3.21 -10.68
C ALA A 212 -17.74 -4.24 -11.68
N ARG A 213 -17.68 -5.55 -11.33
CA ARG A 213 -18.23 -6.62 -12.16
C ARG A 213 -19.72 -6.44 -12.41
N ASN A 214 -20.51 -6.18 -11.35
CA ASN A 214 -21.95 -6.04 -11.44
C ASN A 214 -22.36 -4.83 -12.29
N LEU A 215 -21.53 -3.78 -12.30
CA LEU A 215 -21.69 -2.59 -13.14
C LEU A 215 -21.23 -2.78 -14.59
N GLY A 216 -20.69 -3.97 -14.93
CA GLY A 216 -20.23 -4.29 -16.28
C GLY A 216 -18.81 -3.80 -16.60
N ALA A 217 -18.01 -3.44 -15.61
CA ALA A 217 -16.62 -3.07 -15.82
C ALA A 217 -15.79 -4.29 -16.28
N LYS A 218 -14.80 -4.04 -17.13
CA LYS A 218 -13.86 -5.07 -17.55
C LYS A 218 -12.92 -5.40 -16.40
N LEU A 219 -12.90 -6.67 -15.97
CA LEU A 219 -11.96 -7.20 -14.99
C LEU A 219 -10.78 -7.83 -15.73
N MET A 220 -9.56 -7.63 -15.18
CA MET A 220 -8.35 -8.19 -15.73
C MET A 220 -7.33 -8.49 -14.64
N HIS A 221 -6.49 -9.47 -14.86
CA HIS A 221 -5.34 -9.79 -14.00
C HIS A 221 -5.69 -10.09 -12.53
N LEU A 222 -6.84 -10.70 -12.25
CA LEU A 222 -7.25 -11.08 -10.88
C LEU A 222 -6.37 -12.17 -10.26
N ASP A 223 -5.58 -12.85 -11.09
CA ASP A 223 -4.54 -13.82 -10.72
C ASP A 223 -3.25 -13.19 -10.20
N ARG A 224 -3.08 -11.87 -10.38
CA ARG A 224 -1.85 -11.17 -10.00
C ARG A 224 -1.92 -10.70 -8.55
N ILE A 225 -1.68 -11.63 -7.64
CA ILE A 225 -1.53 -11.36 -6.21
C ILE A 225 -0.06 -11.45 -5.84
N GLN A 226 0.46 -10.43 -5.15
CA GLN A 226 1.83 -10.46 -4.65
C GLN A 226 1.88 -11.15 -3.29
N PHE A 227 2.72 -12.19 -3.19
CA PHE A 227 3.07 -12.82 -1.92
C PHE A 227 4.33 -12.15 -1.36
N HIS A 228 4.22 -11.58 -0.17
CA HIS A 228 5.36 -10.94 0.48
C HIS A 228 6.28 -12.01 1.09
N PRO A 229 7.60 -11.99 0.82
CA PRO A 229 8.51 -13.05 1.26
C PRO A 229 8.76 -13.06 2.78
N THR A 230 8.60 -11.92 3.46
CA THR A 230 8.92 -11.77 4.88
C THR A 230 7.68 -11.35 5.68
N ALA A 231 7.05 -12.33 6.32
CA ALA A 231 5.96 -12.15 7.26
C ALA A 231 6.29 -12.93 8.54
N PHE A 232 6.01 -12.36 9.71
CA PHE A 232 6.27 -13.03 10.98
C PHE A 232 5.40 -14.27 11.12
N ALA A 233 6.03 -15.42 11.38
CA ALA A 233 5.37 -16.72 11.47
C ALA A 233 4.79 -16.97 12.88
N ALA A 234 3.77 -16.20 13.29
CA ALA A 234 3.02 -16.47 14.50
C ALA A 234 2.08 -17.67 14.29
N GLU A 235 2.03 -18.59 15.25
CA GLU A 235 1.42 -19.91 15.06
C GLU A 235 -0.10 -19.91 14.84
N LYS A 236 -0.85 -18.90 15.31
CA LYS A 236 -2.32 -18.97 15.41
C LYS A 236 -3.07 -17.95 14.58
N ASP A 237 -2.45 -16.89 14.13
CA ASP A 237 -3.15 -15.80 13.48
C ASP A 237 -3.19 -15.93 11.97
N ARG A 238 -4.37 -15.75 11.39
CA ARG A 238 -4.55 -15.67 9.94
C ARG A 238 -3.86 -14.43 9.36
N GLU A 239 -3.94 -13.32 10.09
CA GLU A 239 -3.28 -12.08 9.76
C GLU A 239 -1.84 -12.10 10.27
N ARG A 240 -0.90 -11.94 9.36
CA ARG A 240 0.53 -12.01 9.65
C ARG A 240 1.12 -10.62 9.72
N PHE A 241 1.93 -10.36 10.75
CA PHE A 241 2.67 -9.12 10.82
C PHE A 241 3.69 -9.05 9.67
N LEU A 242 3.63 -7.95 8.91
CA LEU A 242 4.58 -7.71 7.82
C LEU A 242 5.93 -7.29 8.39
N ILE A 243 7.00 -7.92 7.91
CA ILE A 243 8.36 -7.43 8.11
C ILE A 243 8.78 -6.74 6.81
N SER A 244 8.91 -5.42 6.85
CA SER A 244 9.15 -4.57 5.69
C SER A 244 10.36 -5.02 4.87
N GLU A 245 10.27 -4.80 3.58
CA GLU A 245 11.39 -4.93 2.65
C GLU A 245 12.55 -4.01 2.99
N ALA A 246 12.29 -2.86 3.62
CA ALA A 246 13.30 -1.93 4.09
C ALA A 246 14.33 -2.61 5.02
N VAL A 247 13.93 -3.63 5.79
CA VAL A 247 14.85 -4.41 6.65
C VAL A 247 15.91 -5.13 5.79
N ARG A 248 15.51 -5.69 4.64
CA ARG A 248 16.45 -6.28 3.67
C ARG A 248 17.28 -5.21 2.97
N GLY A 249 16.68 -4.05 2.70
CA GLY A 249 17.38 -2.86 2.15
C GLY A 249 18.50 -2.38 3.08
N GLU A 250 18.32 -2.47 4.40
CA GLU A 250 19.36 -2.15 5.40
C GLU A 250 20.38 -3.27 5.59
N GLY A 251 20.30 -4.33 4.79
CA GLY A 251 21.29 -5.40 4.72
C GLY A 251 20.94 -6.66 5.50
N ALA A 252 19.70 -6.82 5.97
CA ALA A 252 19.29 -8.07 6.61
C ALA A 252 19.40 -9.26 5.64
N VAL A 253 19.84 -10.41 6.16
CA VAL A 253 20.04 -11.62 5.38
C VAL A 253 19.04 -12.70 5.75
N LEU A 254 18.66 -13.54 4.78
CA LEU A 254 17.79 -14.68 4.97
C LEU A 254 18.60 -15.93 5.33
N LEU A 255 18.28 -16.53 6.48
CA LEU A 255 18.90 -17.75 6.95
C LEU A 255 17.89 -18.90 6.94
N ASN A 256 18.35 -20.09 6.57
CA ASN A 256 17.59 -21.32 6.66
C ASN A 256 17.63 -21.92 8.09
N CYS A 257 17.03 -23.09 8.30
CA CYS A 257 16.99 -23.76 9.59
C CYS A 257 18.37 -24.19 10.12
N TYR A 258 19.40 -24.20 9.28
CA TYR A 258 20.80 -24.52 9.67
C TYR A 258 21.61 -23.24 9.95
N GLY A 259 21.01 -22.06 9.86
CA GLY A 259 21.69 -20.77 10.00
C GLY A 259 22.52 -20.38 8.78
N GLU A 260 22.29 -21.01 7.63
CA GLU A 260 23.01 -20.72 6.39
C GLU A 260 22.27 -19.66 5.57
N ARG A 261 22.99 -18.65 5.07
CA ARG A 261 22.46 -17.70 4.10
C ARG A 261 22.26 -18.38 2.76
N PHE A 262 21.09 -18.25 2.16
CA PHE A 262 20.72 -19.02 0.98
C PHE A 262 20.22 -18.22 -0.22
N ALA A 263 19.76 -16.98 -0.04
CA ALA A 263 19.10 -16.22 -1.12
C ALA A 263 19.97 -16.09 -2.37
N GLN A 264 21.27 -15.87 -2.21
CA GLN A 264 22.25 -15.76 -3.31
C GLN A 264 22.43 -17.05 -4.13
N ASN A 265 22.04 -18.23 -3.59
CA ASN A 265 22.10 -19.49 -4.34
C ASN A 265 21.01 -19.56 -5.43
N TYR A 266 20.00 -18.71 -5.34
CA TYR A 266 18.83 -18.68 -6.23
C TYR A 266 18.80 -17.47 -7.16
N ASP A 267 19.37 -16.33 -6.73
CA ASP A 267 19.48 -15.11 -7.53
C ASP A 267 20.71 -14.32 -7.07
N GLU A 268 21.50 -13.81 -7.99
CA GLU A 268 22.74 -13.03 -7.68
C GLU A 268 22.50 -11.78 -6.84
N ARG A 269 21.30 -11.19 -6.93
CA ARG A 269 20.88 -10.03 -6.11
C ARG A 269 20.55 -10.42 -4.67
N GLY A 270 20.42 -11.72 -4.37
CA GLY A 270 20.14 -12.24 -3.04
C GLY A 270 18.86 -11.67 -2.45
N GLU A 271 18.94 -11.11 -1.26
CA GLU A 271 17.82 -10.54 -0.52
C GLU A 271 17.23 -9.27 -1.18
N LEU A 272 17.97 -8.63 -2.09
CA LEU A 272 17.51 -7.47 -2.86
C LEU A 272 16.87 -7.84 -4.21
N ALA A 273 16.71 -9.12 -4.49
CA ALA A 273 15.91 -9.58 -5.63
C ALA A 273 14.42 -9.18 -5.46
N PRO A 274 13.64 -9.07 -6.53
CA PRO A 274 12.21 -8.82 -6.47
C PRO A 274 11.48 -9.81 -5.55
N ARG A 275 10.38 -9.36 -4.95
CA ARG A 275 9.64 -10.14 -3.92
C ARG A 275 9.22 -11.53 -4.37
N ASP A 276 8.80 -11.69 -5.62
CA ASP A 276 8.42 -12.98 -6.18
C ASP A 276 9.62 -13.94 -6.29
N VAL A 277 10.80 -13.40 -6.62
CA VAL A 277 12.06 -14.17 -6.69
C VAL A 277 12.49 -14.63 -5.30
N VAL A 278 12.45 -13.73 -4.31
CA VAL A 278 12.78 -14.07 -2.91
C VAL A 278 11.77 -15.07 -2.35
N SER A 279 10.48 -14.91 -2.64
CA SER A 279 9.45 -15.88 -2.22
C SER A 279 9.69 -17.27 -2.83
N GLU A 280 10.05 -17.33 -4.11
CA GLU A 280 10.41 -18.58 -4.77
C GLU A 280 11.68 -19.20 -4.17
N ALA A 281 12.70 -18.39 -3.85
CA ALA A 281 13.92 -18.87 -3.19
C ALA A 281 13.61 -19.52 -1.83
N ILE A 282 12.74 -18.90 -1.02
CA ILE A 282 12.30 -19.46 0.27
C ILE A 282 11.56 -20.79 0.06
N ILE A 283 10.67 -20.90 -0.91
CA ILE A 283 9.94 -22.14 -1.22
C ILE A 283 10.91 -23.24 -1.64
N ARG A 284 11.84 -22.95 -2.54
CA ARG A 284 12.85 -23.93 -2.99
C ARG A 284 13.76 -24.37 -1.85
N GLU A 285 14.17 -23.45 -1.01
CA GLU A 285 15.01 -23.73 0.16
C GLU A 285 14.25 -24.55 1.21
N SER A 286 12.95 -24.29 1.41
CA SER A 286 12.07 -25.10 2.25
C SER A 286 12.02 -26.56 1.78
N MET A 287 11.87 -26.77 0.46
CA MET A 287 11.90 -28.11 -0.13
C MET A 287 13.27 -28.79 0.05
N ARG A 288 14.38 -28.05 -0.13
CA ARG A 288 15.75 -28.57 0.02
C ARG A 288 16.05 -29.00 1.46
N THR A 289 15.62 -28.19 2.43
CA THR A 289 15.90 -28.42 3.85
C THR A 289 14.82 -29.25 4.55
N ASN A 290 13.70 -29.50 3.88
CA ASN A 290 12.48 -30.08 4.45
C ASN A 290 12.05 -29.35 5.75
N SER A 291 12.14 -28.01 5.75
CA SER A 291 11.84 -27.15 6.89
C SER A 291 11.10 -25.88 6.44
N GLU A 292 10.16 -25.42 7.26
CA GLU A 292 9.45 -24.16 7.08
C GLU A 292 10.04 -23.04 7.96
N ASN A 293 11.12 -23.31 8.69
CA ASN A 293 11.75 -22.36 9.60
C ASN A 293 12.83 -21.54 8.87
N PHE A 294 12.60 -20.24 8.80
CA PHE A 294 13.50 -19.25 8.22
C PHE A 294 13.66 -18.08 9.17
N TYR A 295 14.81 -17.41 9.09
CA TYR A 295 15.14 -16.27 9.92
C TYR A 295 15.54 -15.10 9.02
N LEU A 296 15.16 -13.89 9.43
CA LEU A 296 15.66 -12.64 8.85
C LEU A 296 16.61 -12.02 9.87
N ASP A 297 17.90 -12.05 9.57
CA ASP A 297 18.96 -11.60 10.48
C ASP A 297 19.46 -10.21 10.09
N ILE A 298 19.38 -9.26 11.03
CA ILE A 298 19.92 -7.90 10.94
C ILE A 298 20.90 -7.59 12.10
N THR A 299 21.41 -8.60 12.78
CA THR A 299 22.23 -8.44 13.99
C THR A 299 23.59 -7.78 13.73
N HIS A 300 23.98 -7.58 12.48
CA HIS A 300 25.16 -6.79 12.12
C HIS A 300 24.96 -5.27 12.37
N LYS A 301 23.71 -4.82 12.54
CA LYS A 301 23.38 -3.45 12.95
C LYS A 301 23.26 -3.38 14.47
N SER A 302 23.57 -2.21 15.05
CA SER A 302 23.39 -2.00 16.48
C SER A 302 21.89 -2.05 16.88
N PRO A 303 21.57 -2.54 18.07
CA PRO A 303 20.17 -2.50 18.56
C PRO A 303 19.55 -1.10 18.56
N ASP A 304 20.33 -0.07 18.83
CA ASP A 304 19.86 1.32 18.83
C ASP A 304 19.48 1.78 17.42
N PHE A 305 20.29 1.44 16.40
CA PHE A 305 19.93 1.67 15.00
C PHE A 305 18.61 0.98 14.65
N VAL A 306 18.45 -0.30 15.03
CA VAL A 306 17.24 -1.07 14.70
C VAL A 306 16.00 -0.45 15.36
N ARG A 307 16.10 -0.04 16.63
CA ARG A 307 14.99 0.62 17.36
C ARG A 307 14.60 1.95 16.73
N GLU A 308 15.59 2.74 16.32
CA GLU A 308 15.35 4.07 15.73
C GLU A 308 14.74 3.94 14.33
N ARG A 309 15.30 3.05 13.51
CA ARG A 309 14.90 2.89 12.10
C ARG A 309 13.61 2.11 11.93
N PHE A 310 13.36 1.10 12.80
CA PHE A 310 12.26 0.16 12.71
C PHE A 310 11.47 0.03 14.02
N PRO A 311 10.91 1.13 14.57
CA PRO A 311 10.25 1.10 15.86
C PRO A 311 8.99 0.24 15.91
N MET A 312 8.34 -0.03 14.77
CA MET A 312 7.16 -0.90 14.70
C MET A 312 7.53 -2.38 14.58
N ILE A 313 8.66 -2.69 13.97
CA ILE A 313 9.13 -4.07 13.75
C ILE A 313 9.89 -4.56 14.97
N TYR A 314 10.66 -3.70 15.65
CA TYR A 314 11.43 -4.02 16.85
C TYR A 314 10.52 -4.33 18.04
#